data_a27bf8b115e82d4f70cc91a31eb4b678
#
_entry.id   a27bf8b115e82d4f70cc91a31eb4b678
#
_cell.length_a   1.000
_cell.length_b   1.000
_cell.length_c   1.000
_cell.angle_alpha   90.00
_cell.angle_beta   90.00
_cell.angle_gamma   90.00
#
_symmetry.space_group_name_H-M   'P 1'
#
loop_
_entity.id
_entity.type
_entity.pdbx_description
1 polymer ?
#
loop_
_entity_poly.entity_id
_entity_poly.type
_entity_poly.pdbx_seq_one_letter_code
_entity_poly.pdbx_strand_id
1 'polypeptide(L)'
;MALVIRGQKSKEKEYKTHYDSLYDTLLYLSQYPIPLTKYRITTNKHVLLSLLSNQFIQLVTDKNLLINSKYTDVPHYVISPKGIEYIKSYESLKQLFF
;
A
#
# COMPACT_ATOMS: atom_id res chain seq x y z
N MET A 1 9.71 23.36 -27.39
CA MET A 1 8.80 23.57 -26.25
C MET A 1 7.84 22.42 -26.05
N ALA A 2 7.02 22.14 -27.04
CA ALA A 2 6.05 21.05 -26.93
C ALA A 2 6.70 19.68 -26.69
N LEU A 3 7.85 19.44 -27.31
CA LEU A 3 8.57 18.18 -27.13
C LEU A 3 9.04 17.98 -25.70
N VAL A 4 9.53 19.04 -25.10
CA VAL A 4 10.00 19.00 -23.72
C VAL A 4 8.84 18.66 -22.79
N ILE A 5 7.70 19.28 -23.01
CA ILE A 5 6.51 19.05 -22.20
C ILE A 5 6.07 17.60 -22.30
N ARG A 6 6.08 17.03 -23.50
CA ARG A 6 5.69 15.63 -23.67
C ARG A 6 6.65 14.68 -22.97
N GLY A 7 7.94 14.95 -23.07
CA GLY A 7 8.93 14.14 -22.39
C GLY A 7 8.76 14.19 -20.88
N GLN A 8 8.46 15.36 -20.36
CA GLN A 8 8.21 15.52 -18.94
C GLN A 8 6.97 14.75 -18.49
N LYS A 9 5.93 14.78 -19.28
CA LYS A 9 4.72 14.02 -18.93
C LYS A 9 4.98 12.52 -18.84
N SER A 10 5.75 11.98 -19.78
CA SER A 10 6.11 10.57 -19.74
C SER A 10 6.90 10.23 -18.48
N LYS A 11 7.85 11.08 -18.13
CA LYS A 11 8.64 10.89 -16.94
C LYS A 11 7.80 10.99 -15.68
N GLU A 12 6.88 11.94 -15.64
CA GLU A 12 6.01 12.11 -14.48
C GLU A 12 5.18 10.89 -14.18
N LYS A 13 4.72 10.16 -15.21
CA LYS A 13 3.99 8.93 -15.01
C LYS A 13 4.83 7.84 -14.36
N GLU A 14 6.13 7.88 -14.55
CA GLU A 14 7.04 6.90 -13.98
C GLU A 14 7.44 7.25 -12.56
N TYR A 15 7.29 8.53 -12.18
CA TYR A 15 7.70 8.99 -10.86
C TYR A 15 6.52 9.03 -9.91
N LYS A 16 6.40 7.99 -9.11
CA LYS A 16 5.45 8.00 -8.00
C LYS A 16 6.19 8.44 -6.76
N THR A 17 5.57 9.31 -5.98
CA THR A 17 6.12 9.66 -4.68
C THR A 17 5.98 8.46 -3.74
N HIS A 18 6.70 8.51 -2.64
CA HIS A 18 6.58 7.48 -1.61
C HIS A 18 5.12 7.41 -1.08
N TYR A 19 4.48 8.57 -0.95
CA TYR A 19 3.09 8.64 -0.47
C TYR A 19 2.12 8.00 -1.46
N ASP A 20 2.35 8.17 -2.76
CA ASP A 20 1.54 7.53 -3.80
C ASP A 20 1.69 6.01 -3.76
N SER A 21 2.91 5.53 -3.54
CA SER A 21 3.17 4.09 -3.45
C SER A 21 2.51 3.49 -2.22
N LEU A 22 2.54 4.19 -1.09
CA LEU A 22 1.83 3.76 0.12
C LEU A 22 0.32 3.68 -0.15
N TYR A 23 -0.22 4.68 -0.81
CA TYR A 23 -1.64 4.70 -1.13
C TYR A 23 -2.03 3.52 -2.03
N ASP A 24 -1.28 3.30 -3.10
CA ASP A 24 -1.57 2.20 -4.03
C ASP A 24 -1.54 0.86 -3.32
N THR A 25 -0.55 0.65 -2.46
CA THR A 25 -0.40 -0.60 -1.72
C THR A 25 -1.55 -0.79 -0.72
N LEU A 26 -1.89 0.25 0.03
CA LEU A 26 -2.97 0.18 1.00
C LEU A 26 -4.33 0.01 0.32
N LEU A 27 -4.54 0.67 -0.80
CA LEU A 27 -5.77 0.51 -1.57
C LEU A 27 -5.93 -0.94 -2.04
N TYR A 28 -4.85 -1.53 -2.54
CA TYR A 28 -4.82 -2.93 -2.93
C TYR A 28 -5.22 -3.82 -1.74
N LEU A 29 -4.63 -3.60 -0.58
CA LEU A 29 -4.92 -4.38 0.61
C LEU A 29 -6.37 -4.22 1.07
N SER A 30 -6.92 -3.01 0.94
CA SER A 30 -8.32 -2.77 1.32
C SER A 30 -9.31 -3.54 0.45
N GLN A 31 -8.90 -3.89 -0.76
CA GLN A 31 -9.72 -4.66 -1.70
C GLN A 31 -9.52 -6.17 -1.54
N TYR A 32 -8.51 -6.58 -0.80
CA TYR A 32 -8.24 -7.99 -0.54
C TYR A 32 -8.56 -8.32 0.92
N PRO A 33 -9.63 -9.03 1.18
CA PRO A 33 -10.05 -9.31 2.56
C PRO A 33 -9.27 -10.43 3.23
N ILE A 34 -8.24 -10.97 2.57
CA ILE A 34 -7.46 -12.07 3.12
C ILE A 34 -6.10 -11.58 3.61
N PRO A 35 -5.56 -12.16 4.69
CA PRO A 35 -4.22 -11.83 5.16
C PRO A 35 -3.16 -12.21 4.13
N LEU A 36 -2.14 -11.37 4.00
CA LEU A 36 -1.04 -11.59 3.04
C LEU A 36 0.31 -11.53 3.75
N THR A 37 1.26 -12.30 3.27
CA THR A 37 2.64 -12.19 3.70
C THR A 37 3.24 -10.89 3.17
N LYS A 38 4.32 -10.41 3.82
CA LYS A 38 4.91 -9.13 3.47
C LYS A 38 5.33 -9.05 1.99
N TYR A 39 5.82 -10.14 1.43
CA TYR A 39 6.28 -10.14 0.04
C TYR A 39 5.11 -10.15 -0.96
N ARG A 40 3.94 -10.59 -0.53
CA ARG A 40 2.71 -10.49 -1.33
C ARG A 40 2.11 -9.10 -1.28
N ILE A 41 2.42 -8.36 -0.22
CA ILE A 41 1.95 -6.98 -0.06
C ILE A 41 2.75 -6.05 -0.97
N THR A 42 4.06 -6.11 -0.87
CA THR A 42 4.94 -5.28 -1.70
C THR A 42 6.35 -5.85 -1.71
N THR A 43 7.05 -5.66 -2.82
CA THR A 43 8.47 -5.98 -2.92
C THR A 43 9.36 -4.78 -2.66
N ASN A 44 8.78 -3.60 -2.51
CA ASN A 44 9.51 -2.37 -2.22
C ASN A 44 9.77 -2.29 -0.72
N LYS A 45 11.06 -2.38 -0.33
CA LYS A 45 11.45 -2.40 1.07
C LYS A 45 11.09 -1.11 1.80
N HIS A 46 11.21 0.03 1.14
CA HIS A 46 10.90 1.32 1.77
C HIS A 46 9.41 1.46 2.06
N VAL A 47 8.58 1.00 1.13
CA VAL A 47 7.13 0.98 1.33
C VAL A 47 6.79 0.06 2.49
N LEU A 48 7.37 -1.14 2.51
CA LEU A 48 7.09 -2.11 3.58
C LEU A 48 7.47 -1.56 4.95
N LEU A 49 8.66 -0.95 5.05
CA LEU A 49 9.11 -0.36 6.32
C LEU A 49 8.15 0.73 6.79
N SER A 50 7.67 1.57 5.88
CA SER A 50 6.71 2.62 6.23
C SER A 50 5.38 2.05 6.68
N LEU A 51 4.90 0.99 6.02
CA LEU A 51 3.67 0.34 6.41
C LEU A 51 3.75 -0.23 7.82
N LEU A 52 4.88 -0.87 8.14
CA LEU A 52 5.10 -1.47 9.45
C LEU A 52 5.34 -0.43 10.53
N SER A 53 6.22 0.54 10.28
CA SER A 53 6.62 1.52 11.29
C SER A 53 5.49 2.49 11.62
N ASN A 54 4.60 2.77 10.66
CA ASN A 54 3.44 3.63 10.89
C ASN A 54 2.20 2.84 11.31
N GLN A 55 2.30 1.52 11.39
CA GLN A 55 1.18 0.65 11.78
C GLN A 55 -0.01 0.75 10.82
N PHE A 56 0.25 0.95 9.54
CA PHE A 56 -0.79 0.95 8.50
C PHE A 56 -1.26 -0.46 8.19
N ILE A 57 -0.45 -1.45 8.51
CA ILE A 57 -0.83 -2.86 8.45
C ILE A 57 -0.61 -3.47 9.84
N GLN A 58 -1.36 -4.51 10.14
CA GLN A 58 -1.26 -5.17 11.44
C GLN A 58 -1.10 -6.66 11.27
N LEU A 59 -0.36 -7.26 12.19
CA LEU A 59 -0.10 -8.68 12.20
C LEU A 59 -1.37 -9.45 12.55
N VAL A 60 -1.63 -10.50 11.79
CA VAL A 60 -2.73 -11.42 12.09
C VAL A 60 -2.22 -12.47 13.08
N THR A 61 -2.79 -12.48 14.28
CA THR A 61 -2.40 -13.42 15.33
C THR A 61 -3.28 -14.67 15.37
N ASP A 62 -4.50 -14.57 14.86
CA ASP A 62 -5.43 -15.70 14.84
C ASP A 62 -5.16 -16.58 13.62
N LYS A 63 -4.60 -17.74 13.85
CA LYS A 63 -4.26 -18.69 12.78
C LYS A 63 -5.47 -19.21 12.03
N ASN A 64 -6.65 -19.15 12.63
CA ASN A 64 -7.87 -19.57 11.95
C ASN A 64 -8.20 -18.69 10.76
N LEU A 65 -7.71 -17.46 10.74
CA LEU A 65 -7.87 -16.56 9.61
C LEU A 65 -6.95 -16.89 8.44
N LEU A 66 -6.02 -17.83 8.63
CA LEU A 66 -5.03 -18.22 7.63
C LEU A 66 -5.36 -19.55 6.95
N ILE A 67 -6.61 -19.96 6.96
CA ILE A 67 -7.04 -21.28 6.46
C ILE A 67 -6.57 -21.54 5.04
N ASN A 68 -6.60 -20.52 4.19
CA ASN A 68 -6.26 -20.68 2.78
C ASN A 68 -4.79 -20.43 2.48
N SER A 69 -3.97 -20.22 3.50
CA SER A 69 -2.55 -19.96 3.32
C SER A 69 -1.75 -21.25 3.48
N LYS A 70 -0.81 -21.46 2.57
CA LYS A 70 0.12 -22.59 2.66
C LYS A 70 1.23 -22.33 3.68
N TYR A 71 1.41 -21.08 4.08
CA TYR A 71 2.55 -20.67 4.88
C TYR A 71 2.08 -20.08 6.21
N THR A 72 1.36 -20.91 7.00
CA THR A 72 0.81 -20.45 8.27
C THR A 72 1.88 -20.06 9.31
N ASP A 73 3.11 -20.53 9.12
CA ASP A 73 4.22 -20.20 10.01
C ASP A 73 4.86 -18.85 9.70
N VAL A 74 4.54 -18.29 8.53
CA VAL A 74 5.07 -16.98 8.12
C VAL A 74 4.10 -15.90 8.57
N PRO A 75 4.60 -14.77 9.09
CA PRO A 75 3.72 -13.67 9.49
C PRO A 75 2.86 -13.17 8.35
N HIS A 76 1.58 -13.00 8.62
CA HIS A 76 0.60 -12.46 7.69
C HIS A 76 0.05 -11.16 8.24
N TYR A 77 -0.31 -10.24 7.35
CA TYR A 77 -0.76 -8.91 7.71
C TYR A 77 -2.04 -8.55 6.97
N VAL A 78 -2.82 -7.69 7.59
CA VAL A 78 -4.01 -7.07 6.98
C VAL A 78 -3.89 -5.56 7.17
N ILE A 79 -4.65 -4.81 6.37
CA ILE A 79 -4.71 -3.36 6.55
C ILE A 79 -5.30 -3.05 7.93
N SER A 80 -4.72 -2.06 8.61
CA SER A 80 -5.21 -1.61 9.92
C SER A 80 -6.23 -0.49 9.75
N PRO A 81 -6.98 -0.14 10.83
CA PRO A 81 -7.83 1.05 10.79
C PRO A 81 -7.06 2.31 10.43
N LYS A 82 -5.80 2.41 10.89
CA LYS A 82 -4.94 3.54 10.56
C LYS A 82 -4.59 3.55 9.07
N GLY A 83 -4.42 2.38 8.46
CA GLY A 83 -4.21 2.28 7.01
C GLY A 83 -5.43 2.76 6.22
N ILE A 84 -6.63 2.44 6.68
CA ILE A 84 -7.88 2.94 6.09
C ILE A 84 -7.94 4.47 6.21
N GLU A 85 -7.56 5.00 7.35
CA GLU A 85 -7.47 6.45 7.56
C GLU A 85 -6.53 7.11 6.56
N TYR A 86 -5.39 6.48 6.30
CA TYR A 86 -4.43 6.98 5.32
C TYR A 86 -5.09 7.08 3.94
N ILE A 87 -5.80 6.05 3.51
CA ILE A 87 -6.50 6.05 2.22
C ILE A 87 -7.44 7.24 2.13
N LYS A 88 -8.27 7.43 3.16
CA LYS A 88 -9.24 8.52 3.17
C LYS A 88 -8.57 9.89 3.15
N SER A 89 -7.52 10.05 3.93
CA SER A 89 -6.78 11.32 4.00
C SER A 89 -6.11 11.64 2.68
N TYR A 90 -5.51 10.63 2.05
CA TYR A 90 -4.86 10.78 0.75
C TYR A 90 -5.87 11.21 -0.31
N GLU A 91 -7.01 10.54 -0.36
CA GLU A 91 -8.05 10.85 -1.34
C GLU A 91 -8.62 12.26 -1.13
N SER A 92 -8.84 12.64 0.12
CA SER A 92 -9.30 13.99 0.45
C SER A 92 -8.29 15.05 0.03
N LEU A 93 -7.01 14.80 0.29
CA LEU A 93 -5.96 15.72 -0.09
C LEU A 93 -5.89 15.88 -1.60
N LYS A 94 -6.02 14.79 -2.33
CA LYS A 94 -6.03 14.83 -3.79
C LYS A 94 -7.17 15.67 -4.33
N GLN A 95 -8.34 15.57 -3.73
CA GLN A 95 -9.51 16.33 -4.16
C GLN A 95 -9.33 17.83 -4.01
N LEU A 96 -8.49 18.27 -3.07
CA LEU A 96 -8.21 19.70 -2.90
C LEU A 96 -7.46 20.29 -4.08
N PHE A 97 -6.74 19.49 -4.82
CA PHE A 97 -5.91 19.95 -5.94
C PHE A 97 -6.52 19.63 -7.31
N PHE A 98 -7.62 18.97 -7.34
CA PHE A 98 -8.33 18.63 -8.58
C PHE A 98 -9.82 19.04 -8.53
#